data_f66716b451202cacfdb8c8069d28db42
#
_entry.id   f66716b451202cacfdb8c8069d28db42
#
_cell.length_a   1.000
_cell.length_b   1.000
_cell.length_c   1.000
_cell.angle_alpha   90.00
_cell.angle_beta   90.00
_cell.angle_gamma   90.00
#
_symmetry.space_group_name_H-M   'P 1'
#
loop_
_entity.id
_entity.type
_entity.pdbx_description
1 polymer ?
#
loop_
_entity_poly.entity_id
_entity_poly.type
_entity_poly.pdbx_seq_one_letter_code
_entity_poly.pdbx_strand_id
1 'polypeptide(L)'
;MFIDTDGKTYQVKNTEGKGFANEPVRGNLKIVKTSSDGKVEGFAFRITGANGYDVTLETDEKGEIFIEGLRIGEYKISEVNNSASAMYILPADKEAAVQTGSTTVVEMHNELRDTPKTGDDSKLGLWLALAGVSVAGIAACGIFGFKKKKKKEDN
;
A
#
# COMPACT_ATOMS: atom_id res chain seq x y z
N MET A 1 -12.45 -8.46 -31.63
CA MET A 1 -11.44 -8.75 -30.59
C MET A 1 -11.36 -10.24 -30.41
N PHE A 2 -10.21 -10.83 -30.54
CA PHE A 2 -10.01 -12.28 -30.45
C PHE A 2 -9.03 -12.59 -29.31
N ILE A 3 -9.24 -13.72 -28.64
CA ILE A 3 -8.33 -14.25 -27.61
C ILE A 3 -7.58 -15.39 -28.26
N ASP A 4 -6.25 -15.34 -28.25
CA ASP A 4 -5.39 -16.39 -28.77
C ASP A 4 -5.24 -17.52 -27.71
N THR A 5 -4.75 -18.67 -28.13
CA THR A 5 -4.52 -19.86 -27.28
C THR A 5 -3.55 -19.61 -26.13
N ASP A 6 -2.72 -18.55 -26.20
CA ASP A 6 -1.83 -18.11 -25.11
C ASP A 6 -2.49 -17.13 -24.12
N GLY A 7 -3.81 -16.89 -24.24
CA GLY A 7 -4.58 -15.99 -23.38
C GLY A 7 -4.40 -14.50 -23.66
N LYS A 8 -3.68 -14.15 -24.74
CA LYS A 8 -3.46 -12.74 -25.12
C LYS A 8 -4.61 -12.21 -25.95
N THR A 9 -4.89 -10.92 -25.77
CA THR A 9 -5.96 -10.22 -26.50
C THR A 9 -5.39 -9.40 -27.65
N TYR A 10 -5.94 -9.57 -28.83
CA TYR A 10 -5.53 -8.90 -30.07
C TYR A 10 -6.72 -8.26 -30.77
N GLN A 11 -6.46 -7.19 -31.52
CA GLN A 11 -7.38 -6.69 -32.54
C GLN A 11 -6.85 -7.06 -33.93
N VAL A 12 -7.75 -7.44 -34.83
CA VAL A 12 -7.39 -7.75 -36.21
C VAL A 12 -7.41 -6.47 -37.03
N LYS A 13 -6.26 -6.16 -37.68
CA LYS A 13 -6.18 -5.09 -38.68
C LYS A 13 -6.16 -5.69 -40.07
N ASN A 14 -6.93 -5.09 -41.00
CA ASN A 14 -6.83 -5.40 -42.41
C ASN A 14 -5.58 -4.70 -42.98
N THR A 15 -4.69 -5.44 -43.59
CA THR A 15 -3.42 -4.98 -44.16
C THR A 15 -3.47 -4.83 -45.68
N GLU A 16 -4.60 -4.36 -46.22
CA GLU A 16 -4.78 -4.02 -47.65
C GLU A 16 -4.20 -5.08 -48.62
N GLY A 17 -4.79 -6.27 -48.62
CA GLY A 17 -4.41 -7.34 -49.56
C GLY A 17 -3.22 -8.20 -49.16
N LYS A 18 -2.57 -7.93 -48.00
CA LYS A 18 -1.46 -8.73 -47.45
C LYS A 18 -1.91 -9.71 -46.35
N GLY A 19 -3.21 -9.86 -46.09
CA GLY A 19 -3.78 -10.66 -45.03
C GLY A 19 -4.15 -9.85 -43.80
N PHE A 20 -4.40 -10.53 -42.67
CA PHE A 20 -4.75 -9.88 -41.40
C PHE A 20 -3.55 -9.90 -40.46
N ALA A 21 -3.24 -8.78 -39.83
CA ALA A 21 -2.27 -8.69 -38.75
C ALA A 21 -2.98 -8.61 -37.41
N ASN A 22 -2.51 -9.38 -36.45
CA ASN A 22 -2.98 -9.32 -35.07
C ASN A 22 -2.13 -8.33 -34.27
N GLU A 23 -2.75 -7.26 -33.80
CA GLU A 23 -2.09 -6.29 -32.91
C GLU A 23 -2.61 -6.45 -31.46
N PRO A 24 -1.73 -6.43 -30.47
CA PRO A 24 -2.16 -6.49 -29.08
C PRO A 24 -2.96 -5.23 -28.73
N VAL A 25 -4.07 -5.41 -28.05
CA VAL A 25 -4.89 -4.33 -27.55
C VAL A 25 -4.19 -3.69 -26.37
N ARG A 26 -4.15 -2.35 -26.34
CA ARG A 26 -3.35 -1.58 -25.39
C ARG A 26 -4.16 -0.47 -24.72
N GLY A 27 -3.74 -0.11 -23.51
CA GLY A 27 -4.20 1.05 -22.75
C GLY A 27 -3.03 1.73 -22.03
N ASN A 28 -3.31 2.68 -21.17
CA ASN A 28 -2.31 3.43 -20.42
C ASN A 28 -2.55 3.30 -18.92
N LEU A 29 -1.48 3.46 -18.15
CA LEU A 29 -1.51 3.53 -16.68
C LEU A 29 -0.86 4.84 -16.24
N LYS A 30 -1.55 5.56 -15.34
CA LYS A 30 -1.02 6.74 -14.67
C LYS A 30 -1.03 6.51 -13.17
N ILE A 31 0.12 6.67 -12.52
CA ILE A 31 0.24 6.68 -11.07
C ILE A 31 0.35 8.13 -10.63
N VAL A 32 -0.42 8.53 -9.62
CA VAL A 32 -0.38 9.86 -9.02
C VAL A 32 0.00 9.71 -7.56
N LYS A 33 1.14 10.27 -7.19
CA LYS A 33 1.68 10.25 -5.83
C LYS A 33 1.30 11.49 -5.06
N THR A 34 0.87 11.30 -3.82
CA THR A 34 0.66 12.34 -2.83
C THR A 34 1.33 11.98 -1.52
N SER A 35 1.60 12.96 -0.66
CA SER A 35 2.13 12.74 0.68
C SER A 35 1.59 13.78 1.66
N SER A 36 1.66 13.48 2.96
CA SER A 36 1.18 14.37 4.02
C SER A 36 1.95 15.69 4.13
N ASP A 37 3.21 15.75 3.64
CA ASP A 37 4.05 16.94 3.62
C ASP A 37 4.19 17.59 2.24
N GLY A 38 3.50 17.04 1.23
CA GLY A 38 3.49 17.55 -0.14
C GLY A 38 4.67 17.13 -1.01
N LYS A 39 5.61 16.32 -0.53
CA LYS A 39 6.69 15.75 -1.36
C LYS A 39 6.14 14.64 -2.24
N VAL A 40 6.45 14.68 -3.53
CA VAL A 40 5.89 13.75 -4.52
C VAL A 40 6.93 13.18 -5.48
N GLU A 41 8.10 13.81 -5.61
CA GLU A 41 9.16 13.44 -6.55
C GLU A 41 10.06 12.32 -6.02
N GLY A 42 10.51 11.44 -6.92
CA GLY A 42 11.53 10.43 -6.66
C GLY A 42 11.03 9.19 -5.92
N PHE A 43 9.72 9.03 -5.70
CA PHE A 43 9.18 7.81 -5.10
C PHE A 43 9.17 6.67 -6.12
N ALA A 44 9.77 5.52 -5.74
CA ALA A 44 9.89 4.38 -6.63
C ALA A 44 8.70 3.44 -6.53
N PHE A 45 8.13 3.06 -7.67
CA PHE A 45 7.05 2.09 -7.79
C PHE A 45 7.44 0.94 -8.68
N ARG A 46 7.26 -0.29 -8.20
CA ARG A 46 7.34 -1.50 -8.99
C ARG A 46 5.96 -1.83 -9.54
N ILE A 47 5.87 -1.96 -10.84
CA ILE A 47 4.65 -2.28 -11.56
C ILE A 47 4.84 -3.67 -12.18
N THR A 48 4.04 -4.64 -11.72
CA THR A 48 4.03 -6.01 -12.26
C THR A 48 2.68 -6.32 -12.86
N GLY A 49 2.64 -7.16 -13.88
CA GLY A 49 1.36 -7.46 -14.50
C GLY A 49 1.42 -8.44 -15.66
N ALA A 50 0.44 -8.30 -16.54
CA ALA A 50 0.21 -9.21 -17.63
C ALA A 50 1.48 -9.50 -18.47
N ASN A 51 1.66 -10.75 -18.85
CA ASN A 51 2.75 -11.22 -19.73
C ASN A 51 4.17 -11.01 -19.19
N GLY A 52 4.34 -11.08 -17.86
CA GLY A 52 5.63 -10.92 -17.22
C GLY A 52 6.13 -9.46 -17.22
N TYR A 53 5.23 -8.48 -17.33
CA TYR A 53 5.59 -7.09 -17.17
C TYR A 53 6.09 -6.83 -15.75
N ASP A 54 7.29 -6.32 -15.61
CA ASP A 54 7.92 -6.03 -14.32
C ASP A 54 8.92 -4.89 -14.52
N VAL A 55 8.55 -3.69 -14.07
CA VAL A 55 9.40 -2.51 -14.14
C VAL A 55 9.33 -1.72 -12.84
N THR A 56 10.40 -1.01 -12.52
CA THR A 56 10.44 -0.04 -11.42
C THR A 56 10.71 1.33 -12.01
N LEU A 57 9.84 2.29 -11.70
CA LEU A 57 9.89 3.66 -12.16
C LEU A 57 9.78 4.62 -10.98
N GLU A 58 10.32 5.82 -11.13
CA GLU A 58 10.24 6.88 -10.11
C GLU A 58 9.29 7.99 -10.57
N THR A 59 8.63 8.62 -9.60
CA THR A 59 7.75 9.76 -9.85
C THR A 59 8.54 11.00 -10.24
N ASP A 60 7.98 11.78 -11.17
CA ASP A 60 8.51 13.07 -11.60
C ASP A 60 8.25 14.19 -10.57
N GLU A 61 8.62 15.42 -10.91
CA GLU A 61 8.42 16.63 -10.10
C GLU A 61 6.94 16.89 -9.75
N LYS A 62 6.01 16.34 -10.54
CA LYS A 62 4.56 16.44 -10.31
C LYS A 62 4.00 15.28 -9.49
N GLY A 63 4.84 14.30 -9.16
CA GLY A 63 4.43 13.08 -8.51
C GLY A 63 3.76 12.08 -9.44
N GLU A 64 4.06 12.12 -10.72
CA GLU A 64 3.38 11.29 -11.71
C GLU A 64 4.33 10.26 -12.33
N ILE A 65 3.78 9.09 -12.62
CA ILE A 65 4.36 8.09 -13.54
C ILE A 65 3.31 7.84 -14.61
N PHE A 66 3.68 8.02 -15.88
CA PHE A 66 2.79 7.74 -16.99
C PHE A 66 3.39 6.66 -17.90
N ILE A 67 2.65 5.58 -18.11
CA ILE A 67 3.06 4.44 -18.91
C ILE A 67 2.07 4.24 -20.04
N GLU A 68 2.55 4.40 -21.26
CA GLU A 68 1.75 4.25 -22.47
C GLU A 68 1.87 2.84 -23.04
N GLY A 69 0.82 2.43 -23.73
CA GLY A 69 0.85 1.23 -24.55
C GLY A 69 1.02 -0.06 -23.78
N LEU A 70 0.55 -0.13 -22.54
CA LEU A 70 0.47 -1.37 -21.78
C LEU A 70 -0.53 -2.34 -22.39
N ARG A 71 -0.28 -3.64 -22.33
CA ARG A 71 -1.29 -4.64 -22.65
C ARG A 71 -2.45 -4.54 -21.67
N ILE A 72 -3.67 -4.81 -22.14
CA ILE A 72 -4.82 -4.87 -21.25
C ILE A 72 -4.67 -6.02 -20.27
N GLY A 73 -5.14 -5.82 -19.05
CA GLY A 73 -5.07 -6.82 -17.96
C GLY A 73 -4.84 -6.18 -16.60
N GLU A 74 -4.68 -7.03 -15.60
CA GLU A 74 -4.44 -6.62 -14.22
C GLU A 74 -2.95 -6.31 -14.01
N TYR A 75 -2.70 -5.21 -13.31
CA TYR A 75 -1.37 -4.74 -12.89
C TYR A 75 -1.38 -4.47 -11.40
N LYS A 76 -0.31 -4.88 -10.74
CA LYS A 76 -0.06 -4.61 -9.33
C LYS A 76 0.98 -3.52 -9.21
N ILE A 77 0.68 -2.50 -8.41
CA ILE A 77 1.53 -1.36 -8.13
C ILE A 77 1.96 -1.41 -6.67
N SER A 78 3.27 -1.53 -6.44
CA SER A 78 3.87 -1.62 -5.11
C SER A 78 4.92 -0.53 -4.96
N GLU A 79 4.85 0.26 -3.89
CA GLU A 79 5.90 1.23 -3.61
C GLU A 79 7.14 0.53 -3.07
N VAL A 80 8.29 0.85 -3.64
CA VAL A 80 9.60 0.32 -3.25
C VAL A 80 10.30 1.33 -2.35
N ASN A 81 10.78 0.87 -1.20
CA ASN A 81 11.51 1.74 -0.28
C ASN A 81 12.82 2.24 -0.93
N ASN A 82 12.95 3.56 -1.01
CA ASN A 82 14.15 4.24 -1.49
C ASN A 82 14.46 5.47 -0.63
N SER A 83 15.40 6.31 -1.05
CA SER A 83 15.78 7.53 -0.31
C SER A 83 14.62 8.53 -0.16
N ALA A 84 13.73 8.64 -1.15
CA ALA A 84 12.59 9.55 -1.10
C ALA A 84 11.53 9.05 -0.11
N SER A 85 11.28 7.74 -0.04
CA SER A 85 10.25 7.13 0.81
C SER A 85 10.73 6.76 2.22
N ALA A 86 12.02 6.91 2.53
CA ALA A 86 12.62 6.44 3.79
C ALA A 86 11.95 6.98 5.07
N MET A 87 11.41 8.20 5.01
CA MET A 87 10.73 8.86 6.14
C MET A 87 9.23 8.61 6.20
N TYR A 88 8.69 7.80 5.27
CA TYR A 88 7.24 7.57 5.16
C TYR A 88 6.83 6.16 5.53
N ILE A 89 5.55 6.01 5.85
CA ILE A 89 4.89 4.71 5.92
C ILE A 89 4.52 4.34 4.49
N LEU A 90 5.02 3.20 4.02
CA LEU A 90 4.69 2.71 2.68
C LEU A 90 3.21 2.32 2.64
N PRO A 91 2.45 2.76 1.62
CA PRO A 91 1.06 2.37 1.46
C PRO A 91 0.94 0.89 1.07
N ALA A 92 -0.25 0.34 1.23
CA ALA A 92 -0.55 -0.99 0.71
C ALA A 92 -0.47 -1.01 -0.83
N ASP A 93 -0.11 -2.17 -1.37
CA ASP A 93 -0.13 -2.41 -2.81
C ASP A 93 -1.53 -2.15 -3.38
N LYS A 94 -1.59 -1.65 -4.62
CA LYS A 94 -2.84 -1.46 -5.35
C LYS A 94 -2.85 -2.28 -6.63
N GLU A 95 -4.03 -2.74 -6.99
CA GLU A 95 -4.29 -3.41 -8.25
C GLU A 95 -5.06 -2.50 -9.19
N ALA A 96 -4.78 -2.58 -10.47
CA ALA A 96 -5.39 -1.75 -11.50
C ALA A 96 -5.61 -2.52 -12.80
N ALA A 97 -6.82 -2.48 -13.33
CA ALA A 97 -7.15 -3.05 -14.62
C ALA A 97 -6.89 -2.03 -15.73
N VAL A 98 -5.91 -2.31 -16.59
CA VAL A 98 -5.67 -1.50 -17.80
C VAL A 98 -6.65 -1.93 -18.88
N GLN A 99 -7.43 -0.97 -19.39
CA GLN A 99 -8.47 -1.17 -20.39
C GLN A 99 -8.09 -0.58 -21.74
N THR A 100 -8.73 -1.08 -22.78
CA THR A 100 -8.50 -0.66 -24.18
C THR A 100 -8.70 0.84 -24.36
N GLY A 101 -7.67 1.49 -24.92
CA GLY A 101 -7.76 2.89 -25.38
C GLY A 101 -8.02 3.92 -24.28
N SER A 102 -7.89 3.52 -23.02
CA SER A 102 -8.11 4.40 -21.87
C SER A 102 -6.87 4.50 -21.00
N THR A 103 -6.86 5.51 -20.13
CA THR A 103 -5.83 5.66 -19.08
C THR A 103 -6.45 5.30 -17.74
N THR A 104 -5.93 4.24 -17.12
CA THR A 104 -6.27 3.87 -15.75
C THR A 104 -5.42 4.70 -14.80
N VAL A 105 -6.05 5.38 -13.81
CA VAL A 105 -5.37 6.22 -12.85
C VAL A 105 -5.34 5.52 -11.49
N VAL A 106 -4.17 5.48 -10.86
CA VAL A 106 -3.95 4.92 -9.52
C VAL A 106 -3.34 5.99 -8.63
N GLU A 107 -4.01 6.33 -7.54
CA GLU A 107 -3.52 7.28 -6.55
C GLU A 107 -2.80 6.53 -5.42
N MET A 108 -1.60 7.00 -5.05
CA MET A 108 -0.79 6.44 -3.96
C MET A 108 -0.46 7.56 -2.98
N HIS A 109 -0.80 7.36 -1.71
CA HIS A 109 -0.59 8.35 -0.66
C HIS A 109 0.34 7.82 0.43
N ASN A 110 1.31 8.65 0.85
CA ASN A 110 2.21 8.33 1.95
C ASN A 110 2.01 9.29 3.13
N GLU A 111 1.93 8.70 4.32
CA GLU A 111 2.00 9.42 5.57
C GLU A 111 3.44 9.49 6.07
N LEU A 112 3.86 10.67 6.51
CA LEU A 112 5.15 10.83 7.17
C LEU A 112 5.16 10.00 8.47
N ARG A 113 6.24 9.29 8.73
CA ARG A 113 6.38 8.60 10.02
C ARG A 113 6.47 9.64 11.12
N ASP A 114 5.64 9.51 12.14
CA ASP A 114 5.84 10.19 13.40
C ASP A 114 7.18 9.72 13.98
N THR A 115 8.23 10.51 13.78
CA THR A 115 9.45 10.30 14.57
C THR A 115 9.08 10.63 16.01
N PRO A 116 9.13 9.67 16.95
CA PRO A 116 8.94 10.02 18.34
C PRO A 116 9.98 11.08 18.68
N LYS A 117 9.52 12.26 19.11
CA LYS A 117 10.40 13.26 19.67
C LYS A 117 11.14 12.58 20.83
N THR A 118 12.40 12.21 20.60
CA THR A 118 13.30 11.78 21.67
C THR A 118 13.44 12.95 22.62
N GLY A 119 12.66 12.93 23.72
CA GLY A 119 12.60 14.03 24.69
C GLY A 119 11.20 14.48 25.08
N ASP A 120 10.14 13.84 24.57
CA ASP A 120 8.78 14.10 25.01
C ASP A 120 8.44 13.19 26.21
N ASP A 121 8.52 13.79 27.41
CA ASP A 121 8.18 13.15 28.69
C ASP A 121 6.70 12.72 28.79
N SER A 122 5.86 13.12 27.83
CA SER A 122 4.42 12.85 27.85
C SER A 122 4.09 11.34 27.71
N LYS A 123 4.93 10.57 27.01
CA LYS A 123 4.74 9.12 26.87
C LYS A 123 5.23 8.34 28.10
N LEU A 124 6.21 8.87 28.83
CA LEU A 124 6.66 8.25 30.07
C LEU A 124 5.57 8.28 31.15
N GLY A 125 4.83 9.40 31.25
CA GLY A 125 3.66 9.53 32.13
C GLY A 125 2.54 8.54 31.81
N LEU A 126 2.27 8.27 30.53
CA LEU A 126 1.26 7.31 30.10
C LEU A 126 1.67 5.87 30.47
N TRP A 127 2.93 5.49 30.28
CA TRP A 127 3.45 4.18 30.65
C TRP A 127 3.46 3.97 32.16
N LEU A 128 3.82 5.01 32.94
CA LEU A 128 3.75 4.98 34.40
C LEU A 128 2.32 4.87 34.91
N ALA A 129 1.35 5.54 34.26
CA ALA A 129 -0.08 5.42 34.61
C ALA A 129 -0.61 4.00 34.32
N LEU A 130 -0.23 3.38 33.20
CA LEU A 130 -0.58 1.98 32.88
C LEU A 130 0.05 0.98 33.86
N ALA A 131 1.32 1.17 34.26
CA ALA A 131 1.98 0.35 35.26
C ALA A 131 1.32 0.50 36.64
N GLY A 132 0.90 1.72 37.03
CA GLY A 132 0.19 1.99 38.28
C GLY A 132 -1.16 1.29 38.39
N VAL A 133 -1.93 1.23 37.31
CA VAL A 133 -3.23 0.53 37.24
C VAL A 133 -3.04 -1.00 37.40
N SER A 134 -1.99 -1.56 36.84
CA SER A 134 -1.69 -2.99 36.97
C SER A 134 -1.38 -3.40 38.41
N VAL A 135 -0.63 -2.58 39.15
CA VAL A 135 -0.30 -2.82 40.58
C VAL A 135 -1.54 -2.65 41.46
N ALA A 136 -2.39 -1.68 41.22
CA ALA A 136 -3.64 -1.47 41.98
C ALA A 136 -4.62 -2.65 41.80
N GLY A 137 -4.70 -3.23 40.59
CA GLY A 137 -5.55 -4.40 40.28
C GLY A 137 -5.12 -5.65 41.07
N ILE A 138 -3.82 -5.91 41.21
CA ILE A 138 -3.28 -7.05 41.97
C ILE A 138 -3.54 -6.88 43.48
N ALA A 139 -3.40 -5.66 44.02
CA ALA A 139 -3.67 -5.38 45.43
C ALA A 139 -5.17 -5.55 45.77
N ALA A 140 -6.07 -5.16 44.90
CA ALA A 140 -7.52 -5.34 45.08
C ALA A 140 -7.93 -6.82 45.09
N CYS A 141 -7.34 -7.66 44.24
CA CYS A 141 -7.57 -9.12 44.26
C CYS A 141 -7.04 -9.78 45.54
N GLY A 142 -5.91 -9.32 46.05
CA GLY A 142 -5.33 -9.81 47.32
C GLY A 142 -6.23 -9.53 48.52
N ILE A 143 -6.83 -8.37 48.62
CA ILE A 143 -7.70 -7.97 49.75
C ILE A 143 -9.01 -8.77 49.75
N PHE A 144 -9.59 -9.07 48.59
CA PHE A 144 -10.82 -9.88 48.46
C PHE A 144 -10.56 -11.35 48.84
N GLY A 145 -9.37 -11.89 48.61
CA GLY A 145 -9.01 -13.25 48.96
C GLY A 145 -8.90 -13.49 50.48
N PHE A 146 -8.46 -12.47 51.23
CA PHE A 146 -8.30 -12.59 52.70
C PHE A 146 -9.63 -12.47 53.48
N LYS A 147 -10.64 -11.80 52.97
CA LYS A 147 -11.94 -11.66 53.64
C LYS A 147 -12.80 -12.93 53.65
N LYS A 148 -12.53 -13.89 52.80
CA LYS A 148 -13.32 -15.15 52.76
C LYS A 148 -12.89 -16.23 53.75
N LYS A 149 -11.77 -16.04 54.46
CA LYS A 149 -11.22 -17.06 55.40
C LYS A 149 -11.58 -16.81 56.87
N LYS A 150 -12.27 -15.72 57.21
CA LYS A 150 -12.61 -15.36 58.63
C LYS A 150 -14.04 -15.67 59.05
N LYS A 151 -14.79 -16.47 58.29
CA LYS A 151 -16.18 -16.77 58.65
C LYS A 151 -16.47 -18.28 58.77
N LYS A 152 -15.56 -19.02 59.37
CA LYS A 152 -15.80 -20.45 59.64
C LYS A 152 -15.04 -20.94 60.88
N GLU A 153 -15.12 -20.20 61.98
CA GLU A 153 -14.82 -20.74 63.32
C GLU A 153 -15.60 -19.94 64.33
N ASP A 154 -16.85 -20.31 64.56
CA ASP A 154 -17.60 -20.18 65.80
C ASP A 154 -18.87 -21.00 65.64
N ASN A 155 -18.76 -22.30 66.03
CA ASN A 155 -19.77 -23.08 66.68
C ASN A 155 -19.16 -24.40 67.18
#